data_f1f8154efc9c5e78395e8bdc52d5632c
#
_entry.id   f1f8154efc9c5e78395e8bdc52d5632c
#
_cell.length_a   1.000
_cell.length_b   1.000
_cell.length_c   1.000
_cell.angle_alpha   90.00
_cell.angle_beta   90.00
_cell.angle_gamma   90.00
#
_symmetry.space_group_name_H-M   'P 1'
#
loop_
_entity.id
_entity.type
_entity.pdbx_description
1 polymer ?
#
loop_
_entity_poly.entity_id
_entity_poly.type
_entity_poly.pdbx_seq_one_letter_code
_entity_poly.pdbx_strand_id
1 'polypeptide(L)'
;MDSRKRLRLVLLAIGAALALDASAAERRAFFRPGDIWVLSGDSITFIDLYRQTVQDALDHFHPGHGIRVVNTGVWGQLAKEAAGKGLALKPTVVSILLGMNNVIHAEYDAATDFTRGAQAYVAQLRRQVRQYQSVGAAVVLMAPTLTDERENSYFGPSPHTRRGLVAYGEALRRLAIEERCFFIPTGEEFEAAKRTLKPMQNLITDGVHPYGWGQYEIARSLIHHLNVSAPFPAADEPRGFTADDLPARDFSFAPAARFLAAKDAPPTLTIAAPRLGTARLVWSVEGTDLRGERTLAFADAPQAVTLPVPAAGLPARAGCISRLLVSVTPEGSTPRLAVVDLARTVVHDMTTGVVRGEVRTAEARPEGPRVATWEVREDGPDLWFEGRVFASSFPARPKPPADTWMNSSGMNGVMMMLDLRPADRFADNNFDRDMHMVCFSVLERPWAVLPLAWEGRRLANCLFGGAEPTADGYAWRIGVRGFLVDYQRFDVRTLDHFGANLIFNDVDEAGAMGRYPTMPYPDLGVLTPERRLNQTMIFDRKGTVPQVGGETTNVGVFGM
;
A
#
# COMPACT_ATOMS: atom_id res chain seq x y z
N MET A 1 42.75 -37.70 31.86
CA MET A 1 42.35 -36.52 31.05
C MET A 1 43.20 -35.37 31.54
N ASP A 2 44.02 -34.84 30.66
CA ASP A 2 45.04 -33.82 30.93
C ASP A 2 44.41 -32.54 31.51
N SER A 3 44.99 -32.01 32.60
CA SER A 3 44.50 -30.78 33.27
C SER A 3 44.36 -29.58 32.31
N ARG A 4 45.21 -29.53 31.29
CA ARG A 4 45.16 -28.52 30.23
C ARG A 4 43.93 -28.66 29.32
N LYS A 5 43.43 -29.88 29.10
CA LYS A 5 42.21 -30.12 28.33
C LYS A 5 40.96 -29.74 29.14
N ARG A 6 40.97 -29.97 30.46
CA ARG A 6 39.87 -29.54 31.35
C ARG A 6 39.79 -28.02 31.42
N LEU A 7 40.94 -27.32 31.54
CA LEU A 7 40.96 -25.87 31.60
C LEU A 7 40.46 -25.24 30.27
N ARG A 8 40.84 -25.80 29.11
CA ARG A 8 40.33 -25.34 27.81
C ARG A 8 38.84 -25.56 27.64
N LEU A 9 38.28 -26.67 28.11
CA LEU A 9 36.83 -26.92 28.07
C LEU A 9 36.08 -26.00 29.00
N VAL A 10 36.61 -25.69 30.18
CA VAL A 10 35.98 -24.72 31.12
C VAL A 10 36.04 -23.30 30.54
N LEU A 11 37.14 -22.89 29.93
CA LEU A 11 37.27 -21.59 29.29
C LEU A 11 36.36 -21.46 28.05
N LEU A 12 36.20 -22.53 27.27
CA LEU A 12 35.26 -22.59 26.16
C LEU A 12 33.79 -22.54 26.65
N ALA A 13 33.49 -23.24 27.74
CA ALA A 13 32.13 -23.19 28.33
C ALA A 13 31.81 -21.83 28.95
N ILE A 14 32.77 -21.19 29.62
CA ILE A 14 32.64 -19.83 30.14
C ILE A 14 32.54 -18.83 28.99
N GLY A 15 33.34 -18.95 27.94
CA GLY A 15 33.26 -18.13 26.75
C GLY A 15 31.95 -18.29 26.00
N ALA A 16 31.40 -19.51 25.92
CA ALA A 16 30.07 -19.78 25.34
C ALA A 16 28.93 -19.25 26.23
N ALA A 17 29.07 -19.36 27.56
CA ALA A 17 28.09 -18.78 28.48
C ALA A 17 28.08 -17.25 28.45
N LEU A 18 29.26 -16.62 28.39
CA LEU A 18 29.39 -15.17 28.24
C LEU A 18 28.95 -14.68 26.85
N ALA A 19 29.12 -15.48 25.81
CA ALA A 19 28.60 -15.18 24.48
C ALA A 19 27.07 -15.36 24.39
N LEU A 20 26.50 -16.30 25.16
CA LEU A 20 25.06 -16.49 25.28
C LEU A 20 24.41 -15.35 26.11
N ASP A 21 25.09 -14.85 27.15
CA ASP A 21 24.61 -13.69 27.92
C ASP A 21 24.75 -12.37 27.11
N ALA A 22 25.78 -12.24 26.28
CA ALA A 22 25.93 -11.08 25.39
C ALA A 22 24.89 -11.06 24.25
N SER A 23 24.30 -12.23 23.88
CA SER A 23 23.24 -12.31 22.85
C SER A 23 21.85 -11.99 23.40
N ALA A 24 21.69 -11.91 24.73
CA ALA A 24 20.44 -11.60 25.42
C ALA A 24 20.38 -10.15 25.94
N ALA A 25 21.27 -9.27 25.48
CA ALA A 25 21.06 -7.84 25.71
C ALA A 25 19.69 -7.48 25.17
N GLU A 26 18.79 -7.13 26.07
CA GLU A 26 17.38 -6.84 25.77
C GLU A 26 17.33 -5.77 24.68
N ARG A 27 16.82 -6.12 23.49
CA ARG A 27 16.71 -5.16 22.38
C ARG A 27 15.88 -3.96 22.83
N ARG A 28 16.32 -2.76 22.46
CA ARG A 28 15.59 -1.52 22.73
C ARG A 28 15.01 -0.98 21.41
N ALA A 29 13.85 -0.34 21.52
CA ALA A 29 13.25 0.39 20.42
C ALA A 29 14.13 1.58 19.99
N PHE A 30 14.05 1.97 18.75
CA PHE A 30 14.72 3.18 18.24
C PHE A 30 14.09 4.46 18.79
N PHE A 31 12.83 4.41 19.09
CA PHE A 31 12.02 5.56 19.46
C PHE A 31 11.99 5.77 20.98
N ARG A 32 11.62 7.02 21.35
CA ARG A 32 11.26 7.40 22.71
C ARG A 32 9.82 7.91 22.72
N PRO A 33 9.09 7.78 23.83
CA PRO A 33 7.76 8.37 23.96
C PRO A 33 7.74 9.84 23.56
N GLY A 34 6.75 10.24 22.75
CA GLY A 34 6.60 11.61 22.28
C GLY A 34 7.49 12.02 21.10
N ASP A 35 8.31 11.13 20.54
CA ASP A 35 9.11 11.43 19.36
C ASP A 35 8.24 11.96 18.20
N ILE A 36 8.79 12.90 17.44
CA ILE A 36 8.25 13.35 16.16
C ILE A 36 9.13 12.76 15.07
N TRP A 37 8.59 11.75 14.38
CA TRP A 37 9.28 11.07 13.30
C TRP A 37 8.82 11.59 11.95
N VAL A 38 9.70 12.29 11.25
CA VAL A 38 9.44 12.79 9.90
C VAL A 38 9.95 11.78 8.86
N LEU A 39 9.10 11.42 7.93
CA LEU A 39 9.44 10.67 6.74
C LEU A 39 9.63 11.64 5.58
N SER A 40 10.87 11.81 5.14
CA SER A 40 11.25 12.63 4.00
C SER A 40 11.48 11.75 2.78
N GLY A 41 10.83 12.09 1.66
CA GLY A 41 10.94 11.26 0.46
C GLY A 41 10.23 11.85 -0.75
N ASP A 42 10.15 11.05 -1.79
CA ASP A 42 9.48 11.38 -3.05
C ASP A 42 8.04 10.81 -3.12
N SER A 43 7.57 10.48 -4.34
CA SER A 43 6.25 9.86 -4.58
C SER A 43 6.07 8.56 -3.81
N ILE A 44 7.11 7.77 -3.61
CA ILE A 44 7.07 6.50 -2.87
C ILE A 44 6.67 6.74 -1.41
N THR A 45 7.19 7.81 -0.81
CA THR A 45 6.81 8.25 0.53
C THR A 45 5.43 8.92 0.54
N PHE A 46 5.13 9.72 -0.49
CA PHE A 46 3.85 10.42 -0.62
C PHE A 46 2.64 9.45 -0.64
N ILE A 47 2.79 8.25 -1.17
CA ILE A 47 1.78 7.17 -1.16
C ILE A 47 1.24 6.90 0.25
N ASP A 48 2.04 7.07 1.29
CA ASP A 48 1.66 7.11 2.70
C ASP A 48 1.32 5.77 3.37
N LEU A 49 1.14 4.68 2.66
CA LEU A 49 0.69 3.42 3.26
C LEU A 49 1.73 2.83 4.24
N TYR A 50 3.02 2.90 3.91
CA TYR A 50 4.05 2.44 4.84
C TYR A 50 4.14 3.31 6.11
N ARG A 51 3.93 4.64 5.98
CA ARG A 51 3.86 5.54 7.15
C ARG A 51 2.71 5.14 8.08
N GLN A 52 1.53 4.92 7.50
CA GLN A 52 0.35 4.50 8.26
C GLN A 52 0.61 3.17 8.97
N THR A 53 1.16 2.19 8.24
CA THR A 53 1.48 0.86 8.79
C THR A 53 2.47 0.93 9.95
N VAL A 54 3.48 1.79 9.85
CA VAL A 54 4.45 1.96 10.94
C VAL A 54 3.83 2.67 12.13
N GLN A 55 2.97 3.69 11.92
CA GLN A 55 2.22 4.32 13.00
C GLN A 55 1.34 3.29 13.71
N ASP A 56 0.58 2.49 12.95
CA ASP A 56 -0.27 1.46 13.50
C ASP A 56 0.53 0.42 14.30
N ALA A 57 1.73 0.05 13.83
CA ALA A 57 2.61 -0.86 14.56
C ALA A 57 3.12 -0.26 15.89
N LEU A 58 3.47 1.03 15.89
CA LEU A 58 3.82 1.75 17.12
C LEU A 58 2.64 1.75 18.10
N ASP A 59 1.45 2.09 17.65
CA ASP A 59 0.22 2.07 18.47
C ASP A 59 -0.12 0.67 18.98
N HIS A 60 0.13 -0.36 18.15
CA HIS A 60 -0.08 -1.75 18.51
C HIS A 60 0.84 -2.23 19.63
N PHE A 61 2.15 -1.98 19.50
CA PHE A 61 3.14 -2.45 20.48
C PHE A 61 3.23 -1.56 21.72
N HIS A 62 2.99 -0.27 21.58
CA HIS A 62 3.20 0.76 22.59
C HIS A 62 2.01 1.72 22.72
N PRO A 63 0.82 1.25 23.15
CA PRO A 63 -0.34 2.13 23.27
C PRO A 63 -0.05 3.35 24.15
N GLY A 64 -0.48 4.53 23.70
CA GLY A 64 -0.31 5.77 24.45
C GLY A 64 1.10 6.37 24.42
N HIS A 65 1.99 5.90 23.55
CA HIS A 65 3.40 6.34 23.45
C HIS A 65 3.57 7.80 22.99
N GLY A 66 2.57 8.41 22.34
CA GLY A 66 2.60 9.79 21.86
C GLY A 66 3.54 10.06 20.68
N ILE A 67 4.15 9.04 20.06
CA ILE A 67 4.99 9.20 18.86
C ILE A 67 4.09 9.54 17.67
N ARG A 68 4.50 10.53 16.88
CA ARG A 68 3.79 10.93 15.66
C ARG A 68 4.67 10.71 14.44
N VAL A 69 4.20 9.90 13.51
CA VAL A 69 4.86 9.69 12.21
C VAL A 69 4.26 10.63 11.18
N VAL A 70 5.06 11.57 10.68
CA VAL A 70 4.61 12.64 9.77
C VAL A 70 5.23 12.45 8.40
N ASN A 71 4.39 12.34 7.38
CA ASN A 71 4.81 12.24 5.98
C ASN A 71 5.08 13.63 5.38
N THR A 72 6.26 13.82 4.81
CA THR A 72 6.63 15.03 4.05
C THR A 72 7.07 14.69 2.61
N GLY A 73 6.71 13.52 2.11
CA GLY A 73 6.97 13.10 0.75
C GLY A 73 6.28 13.99 -0.30
N VAL A 74 6.90 14.16 -1.45
CA VAL A 74 6.36 14.96 -2.56
C VAL A 74 6.63 14.25 -3.89
N TRP A 75 5.62 14.21 -4.75
CA TRP A 75 5.74 13.64 -6.09
C TRP A 75 6.92 14.22 -6.89
N GLY A 76 7.68 13.35 -7.52
CA GLY A 76 8.81 13.77 -8.37
C GLY A 76 10.01 14.36 -7.63
N GLN A 77 10.02 14.33 -6.30
CA GLN A 77 11.02 15.01 -5.48
C GLN A 77 12.44 14.52 -5.75
N LEU A 78 13.33 15.45 -6.01
CA LEU A 78 14.78 15.24 -6.07
C LEU A 78 15.43 15.52 -4.71
N ALA A 79 16.57 14.88 -4.46
CA ALA A 79 17.32 15.08 -3.22
C ALA A 79 17.66 16.57 -2.96
N LYS A 80 17.95 17.37 -4.00
CA LYS A 80 18.24 18.81 -3.86
C LYS A 80 17.06 19.65 -3.35
N GLU A 81 15.83 19.18 -3.55
CA GLU A 81 14.58 19.90 -3.27
C GLU A 81 13.99 19.54 -1.90
N ALA A 82 14.43 18.43 -1.32
CA ALA A 82 13.91 17.95 -0.05
C ALA A 82 14.53 18.65 1.17
N ALA A 83 15.57 19.45 0.95
CA ALA A 83 16.31 20.10 2.03
C ALA A 83 15.40 21.01 2.88
N GLY A 84 15.44 20.80 4.20
CA GLY A 84 14.70 21.61 5.16
C GLY A 84 13.20 21.33 5.27
N LYS A 85 12.62 20.49 4.41
CA LYS A 85 11.22 20.09 4.54
C LYS A 85 11.03 19.31 5.85
N GLY A 86 10.08 19.72 6.64
CA GLY A 86 9.83 19.09 7.94
C GLY A 86 10.63 19.65 9.12
N LEU A 87 11.62 20.54 8.94
CA LEU A 87 12.32 21.16 10.07
C LEU A 87 11.39 21.95 11.00
N ALA A 88 10.38 22.61 10.42
CA ALA A 88 9.37 23.33 11.18
C ALA A 88 8.56 22.43 12.14
N LEU A 89 8.52 21.14 11.89
CA LEU A 89 7.89 20.15 12.76
C LEU A 89 8.73 19.79 14.00
N LYS A 90 9.96 20.30 14.09
CA LYS A 90 10.93 20.01 15.15
C LYS A 90 11.14 18.49 15.33
N PRO A 91 11.55 17.79 14.27
CA PRO A 91 11.68 16.35 14.31
C PRO A 91 12.75 15.91 15.32
N THR A 92 12.47 14.78 16.00
CA THR A 92 13.46 14.07 16.82
C THR A 92 14.06 12.88 16.09
N VAL A 93 13.35 12.39 15.07
CA VAL A 93 13.79 11.33 14.15
C VAL A 93 13.41 11.73 12.74
N VAL A 94 14.30 11.46 11.79
CA VAL A 94 14.02 11.65 10.36
C VAL A 94 14.49 10.43 9.58
N SER A 95 13.60 9.82 8.80
CA SER A 95 13.96 8.81 7.80
C SER A 95 13.92 9.43 6.41
N ILE A 96 14.95 9.19 5.59
CA ILE A 96 15.07 9.75 4.24
C ILE A 96 15.09 8.62 3.23
N LEU A 97 14.04 8.55 2.39
CA LEU A 97 13.91 7.61 1.27
C LEU A 97 13.80 8.41 -0.03
N LEU A 98 14.93 8.63 -0.69
CA LEU A 98 15.08 9.39 -1.93
C LEU A 98 16.04 8.68 -2.87
N GLY A 99 16.08 9.08 -4.13
CA GLY A 99 17.05 8.61 -5.11
C GLY A 99 16.44 8.10 -6.39
N MET A 100 15.19 7.62 -6.36
CA MET A 100 14.49 7.12 -7.53
C MET A 100 14.46 8.18 -8.64
N ASN A 101 13.94 9.37 -8.36
CA ASN A 101 13.86 10.45 -9.33
C ASN A 101 15.26 10.99 -9.71
N ASN A 102 16.21 10.97 -8.80
CA ASN A 102 17.59 11.38 -9.10
C ASN A 102 18.24 10.47 -10.16
N VAL A 103 17.93 9.18 -10.16
CA VAL A 103 18.42 8.25 -11.19
C VAL A 103 17.61 8.35 -12.47
N ILE A 104 16.27 8.42 -12.39
CA ILE A 104 15.39 8.51 -13.58
C ILE A 104 15.65 9.79 -14.37
N HIS A 105 15.82 10.92 -13.67
CA HIS A 105 16.05 12.23 -14.29
C HIS A 105 17.53 12.62 -14.36
N ALA A 106 18.43 11.66 -14.17
CA ALA A 106 19.84 11.94 -14.32
C ALA A 106 20.15 12.35 -15.77
N GLU A 107 20.60 13.60 -15.95
CA GLU A 107 21.06 14.14 -17.25
C GLU A 107 22.39 13.51 -17.72
N TYR A 108 22.83 12.47 -17.05
CA TYR A 108 24.09 11.82 -17.33
C TYR A 108 23.86 10.75 -18.39
N ASP A 109 24.83 10.63 -19.28
CA ASP A 109 24.93 9.46 -20.14
C ASP A 109 25.09 8.22 -19.24
N ALA A 110 23.93 7.75 -18.80
CA ALA A 110 23.77 6.68 -17.81
C ALA A 110 24.26 5.33 -18.34
N ALA A 111 24.74 5.29 -19.58
CA ALA A 111 25.19 4.04 -20.19
C ALA A 111 26.47 3.51 -19.55
N THR A 112 27.26 4.33 -18.88
CA THR A 112 28.60 3.93 -18.49
C THR A 112 29.05 4.25 -17.08
N ASP A 113 28.59 5.32 -16.44
CA ASP A 113 29.12 5.68 -15.10
C ASP A 113 28.10 6.41 -14.21
N PHE A 114 27.55 5.69 -13.23
CA PHE A 114 26.69 6.27 -12.18
C PHE A 114 27.48 7.00 -11.07
N THR A 115 28.80 6.95 -11.08
CA THR A 115 29.66 7.47 -10.01
C THR A 115 29.46 8.95 -9.80
N ARG A 116 29.42 9.73 -10.88
CA ARG A 116 29.21 11.19 -10.81
C ARG A 116 27.82 11.55 -10.31
N GLY A 117 26.80 10.85 -10.78
CA GLY A 117 25.42 11.02 -10.32
C GLY A 117 25.29 10.71 -8.83
N ALA A 118 25.85 9.59 -8.38
CA ALA A 118 25.88 9.19 -6.97
C ALA A 118 26.63 10.20 -6.09
N GLN A 119 27.74 10.77 -6.56
CA GLN A 119 28.48 11.80 -5.84
C GLN A 119 27.63 13.07 -5.66
N ALA A 120 26.96 13.54 -6.72
CA ALA A 120 26.08 14.70 -6.66
C ALA A 120 24.89 14.46 -5.71
N TYR A 121 24.27 13.30 -5.80
CA TYR A 121 23.19 12.86 -4.92
C TYR A 121 23.61 12.84 -3.44
N VAL A 122 24.74 12.21 -3.13
CA VAL A 122 25.29 12.13 -1.77
C VAL A 122 25.62 13.53 -1.24
N ALA A 123 26.17 14.42 -2.05
CA ALA A 123 26.48 15.80 -1.64
C ALA A 123 25.20 16.58 -1.26
N GLN A 124 24.09 16.32 -1.98
CA GLN A 124 22.79 16.93 -1.67
C GLN A 124 22.22 16.36 -0.36
N LEU A 125 22.24 15.05 -0.18
CA LEU A 125 21.76 14.39 1.04
C LEU A 125 22.61 14.74 2.27
N ARG A 126 23.90 14.88 2.13
CA ARG A 126 24.80 15.31 3.22
C ARG A 126 24.34 16.65 3.82
N ARG A 127 23.94 17.60 2.98
CA ARG A 127 23.40 18.88 3.46
C ARG A 127 22.12 18.69 4.27
N GLN A 128 21.21 17.85 3.81
CA GLN A 128 19.98 17.55 4.54
C GLN A 128 20.26 16.85 5.88
N VAL A 129 21.10 15.83 5.88
CA VAL A 129 21.51 15.12 7.09
C VAL A 129 22.01 16.11 8.14
N ARG A 130 22.95 16.98 7.76
CA ARG A 130 23.51 17.97 8.69
C ARG A 130 22.48 19.00 9.18
N GLN A 131 21.53 19.39 8.35
CA GLN A 131 20.42 20.25 8.77
C GLN A 131 19.56 19.58 9.84
N TYR A 132 19.19 18.32 9.67
CA TYR A 132 18.41 17.59 10.68
C TYR A 132 19.22 17.31 11.95
N GLN A 133 20.48 16.93 11.80
CA GLN A 133 21.38 16.74 12.96
C GLN A 133 21.60 18.05 13.75
N SER A 134 21.62 19.21 13.09
CA SER A 134 21.79 20.50 13.76
C SER A 134 20.64 20.89 14.69
N VAL A 135 19.46 20.26 14.51
CA VAL A 135 18.31 20.40 15.42
C VAL A 135 18.19 19.22 16.38
N GLY A 136 19.18 18.34 16.44
CA GLY A 136 19.23 17.20 17.35
C GLY A 136 18.46 15.94 16.87
N ALA A 137 17.99 15.92 15.62
CA ALA A 137 17.28 14.75 15.11
C ALA A 137 18.23 13.57 14.81
N ALA A 138 17.83 12.36 15.18
CA ALA A 138 18.46 11.15 14.71
C ALA A 138 18.06 10.90 13.24
N VAL A 139 19.04 10.63 12.38
CA VAL A 139 18.79 10.47 10.94
C VAL A 139 18.97 9.01 10.53
N VAL A 140 17.98 8.49 9.80
CA VAL A 140 17.94 7.16 9.19
C VAL A 140 17.96 7.32 7.67
N LEU A 141 18.98 6.84 7.02
CA LEU A 141 19.10 6.82 5.56
C LEU A 141 18.61 5.48 5.03
N MET A 142 17.69 5.50 4.10
CA MET A 142 17.11 4.31 3.48
C MET A 142 17.59 4.20 2.03
N ALA A 143 18.17 3.06 1.65
CA ALA A 143 18.50 2.80 0.25
C ALA A 143 17.25 2.95 -0.62
N PRO A 144 17.33 3.55 -1.83
CA PRO A 144 16.19 3.62 -2.72
C PRO A 144 15.69 2.22 -3.06
N THR A 145 14.38 2.06 -3.19
CA THR A 145 13.77 0.83 -3.71
C THR A 145 14.25 0.61 -5.15
N LEU A 146 14.20 -0.64 -5.61
CA LEU A 146 14.61 -0.95 -6.97
C LEU A 146 13.44 -0.89 -7.93
N THR A 147 13.73 -0.68 -9.21
CA THR A 147 12.73 -0.73 -10.29
C THR A 147 12.36 -2.17 -10.65
N ASP A 148 11.18 -2.34 -11.22
CA ASP A 148 10.79 -3.58 -11.88
C ASP A 148 11.39 -3.65 -13.29
N GLU A 149 11.95 -4.80 -13.64
CA GLU A 149 12.55 -5.03 -14.96
C GLU A 149 11.61 -5.68 -15.97
N ARG A 150 10.31 -5.80 -15.64
CA ARG A 150 9.33 -6.37 -16.58
C ARG A 150 9.18 -5.47 -17.79
N GLU A 151 9.21 -6.08 -18.98
CA GLU A 151 9.10 -5.39 -20.28
C GLU A 151 7.80 -4.57 -20.41
N ASN A 152 6.80 -4.88 -19.60
CA ASN A 152 5.48 -4.28 -19.65
C ASN A 152 5.20 -3.28 -18.52
N SER A 153 6.22 -2.78 -17.82
CA SER A 153 5.99 -1.76 -16.81
C SER A 153 5.73 -0.38 -17.45
N TYR A 154 4.91 0.46 -16.79
CA TYR A 154 4.55 1.80 -17.29
C TYR A 154 5.78 2.68 -17.58
N PHE A 155 6.77 2.66 -16.70
CA PHE A 155 8.03 3.39 -16.89
C PHE A 155 9.06 2.62 -17.73
N GLY A 156 8.70 1.44 -18.24
CA GLY A 156 9.58 0.57 -19.02
C GLY A 156 10.68 -0.11 -18.19
N PRO A 157 11.22 -1.22 -18.70
CA PRO A 157 12.39 -1.81 -18.09
C PRO A 157 13.57 -0.88 -18.33
N SER A 158 14.17 -0.40 -17.28
CA SER A 158 15.41 0.34 -17.36
C SER A 158 16.49 -0.36 -16.54
N PRO A 159 17.24 -1.31 -17.16
CA PRO A 159 18.39 -1.92 -16.49
C PRO A 159 19.40 -0.88 -16.03
N HIS A 160 19.46 0.27 -16.71
CA HIS A 160 20.28 1.40 -16.32
C HIS A 160 19.79 2.02 -15.03
N THR A 161 18.49 2.30 -14.90
CA THR A 161 17.90 2.85 -13.68
C THR A 161 18.18 1.93 -12.50
N ARG A 162 17.98 0.62 -12.65
CA ARG A 162 18.26 -0.35 -11.59
C ARG A 162 19.73 -0.31 -11.15
N ARG A 163 20.69 -0.33 -12.10
CA ARG A 163 22.13 -0.23 -11.77
C ARG A 163 22.46 1.08 -11.07
N GLY A 164 21.85 2.18 -11.51
CA GLY A 164 21.96 3.48 -10.87
C GLY A 164 21.48 3.47 -9.43
N LEU A 165 20.29 2.87 -9.17
CA LEU A 165 19.73 2.76 -7.82
C LEU A 165 20.63 1.93 -6.90
N VAL A 166 21.21 0.84 -7.38
CA VAL A 166 22.19 0.06 -6.62
C VAL A 166 23.42 0.92 -6.28
N ALA A 167 24.00 1.62 -7.27
CA ALA A 167 25.15 2.50 -7.05
C ALA A 167 24.85 3.64 -6.06
N TYR A 168 23.64 4.18 -6.10
CA TYR A 168 23.20 5.21 -5.18
C TYR A 168 22.99 4.66 -3.75
N GLY A 169 22.45 3.46 -3.63
CA GLY A 169 22.33 2.76 -2.34
C GLY A 169 23.69 2.53 -1.68
N GLU A 170 24.68 2.07 -2.44
CA GLU A 170 26.04 1.90 -1.96
C GLU A 170 26.72 3.22 -1.56
N ALA A 171 26.49 4.29 -2.32
CA ALA A 171 27.00 5.60 -1.98
C ALA A 171 26.35 6.16 -0.70
N LEU A 172 25.04 5.87 -0.53
CA LEU A 172 24.29 6.27 0.66
C LEU A 172 24.75 5.52 1.91
N ARG A 173 25.08 4.23 1.79
CA ARG A 173 25.65 3.43 2.89
C ARG A 173 26.96 4.06 3.38
N ARG A 174 27.85 4.48 2.48
CA ARG A 174 29.09 5.19 2.83
C ARG A 174 28.80 6.54 3.51
N LEU A 175 27.85 7.31 2.98
CA LEU A 175 27.41 8.56 3.61
C LEU A 175 26.90 8.34 5.03
N ALA A 176 26.15 7.28 5.28
CA ALA A 176 25.65 6.96 6.61
C ALA A 176 26.79 6.76 7.62
N ILE A 177 27.83 6.06 7.22
CA ILE A 177 29.02 5.86 8.06
C ILE A 177 29.73 7.22 8.33
N GLU A 178 29.96 8.01 7.28
CA GLU A 178 30.65 9.30 7.36
C GLU A 178 29.93 10.33 8.24
N GLU A 179 28.61 10.40 8.12
CA GLU A 179 27.76 11.35 8.87
C GLU A 179 27.16 10.74 10.15
N ARG A 180 27.55 9.51 10.51
CA ARG A 180 27.05 8.81 11.71
C ARG A 180 25.53 8.68 11.73
N CYS A 181 24.95 8.33 10.60
CA CYS A 181 23.53 8.04 10.45
C CYS A 181 23.28 6.53 10.53
N PHE A 182 22.04 6.17 10.81
CA PHE A 182 21.56 4.79 10.67
C PHE A 182 21.27 4.51 9.19
N PHE A 183 21.46 3.28 8.76
CA PHE A 183 21.25 2.89 7.37
C PHE A 183 20.37 1.65 7.26
N ILE A 184 19.35 1.71 6.41
CA ILE A 184 18.47 0.60 6.09
C ILE A 184 18.66 0.20 4.63
N PRO A 185 18.98 -1.08 4.35
CA PRO A 185 19.26 -1.58 2.99
C PRO A 185 17.96 -1.91 2.22
N THR A 186 16.99 -1.00 2.17
CA THR A 186 15.65 -1.22 1.63
C THR A 186 15.67 -1.82 0.23
N GLY A 187 16.55 -1.37 -0.67
CA GLY A 187 16.66 -1.92 -2.04
C GLY A 187 17.09 -3.38 -2.07
N GLU A 188 18.03 -3.77 -1.22
CA GLU A 188 18.51 -5.16 -1.11
C GLU A 188 17.42 -6.08 -0.54
N GLU A 189 16.67 -5.56 0.44
CA GLU A 189 15.55 -6.29 1.06
C GLU A 189 14.39 -6.49 0.08
N PHE A 190 14.11 -5.51 -0.79
CA PHE A 190 13.16 -5.68 -1.90
C PHE A 190 13.58 -6.80 -2.83
N GLU A 191 14.87 -6.91 -3.17
CA GLU A 191 15.38 -8.01 -3.98
C GLU A 191 15.27 -9.37 -3.29
N ALA A 192 15.50 -9.40 -2.00
CA ALA A 192 15.31 -10.62 -1.22
C ALA A 192 13.81 -11.01 -1.16
N ALA A 193 12.93 -10.04 -0.96
CA ALA A 193 11.48 -10.26 -0.92
C ALA A 193 10.93 -10.79 -2.25
N LYS A 194 11.36 -10.26 -3.40
CA LYS A 194 10.98 -10.75 -4.73
C LYS A 194 11.20 -12.26 -4.91
N ARG A 195 12.23 -12.81 -4.28
CA ARG A 195 12.56 -14.24 -4.38
C ARG A 195 11.64 -15.14 -3.55
N THR A 196 11.02 -14.59 -2.53
CA THR A 196 10.19 -15.33 -1.56
C THR A 196 8.70 -15.13 -1.78
N LEU A 197 8.31 -14.06 -2.47
CA LEU A 197 6.91 -13.78 -2.76
C LEU A 197 6.39 -14.64 -3.91
N LYS A 198 5.11 -14.99 -3.84
CA LYS A 198 4.42 -15.67 -4.95
C LYS A 198 4.39 -14.75 -6.17
N PRO A 199 4.35 -15.30 -7.40
CA PRO A 199 4.37 -14.50 -8.64
C PRO A 199 3.27 -13.44 -8.73
N MET A 200 2.15 -13.64 -8.03
CA MET A 200 1.03 -12.70 -7.97
C MET A 200 1.23 -11.56 -6.95
N GLN A 201 2.21 -11.67 -6.06
CA GLN A 201 2.51 -10.67 -5.05
C GLN A 201 3.58 -9.72 -5.60
N ASN A 202 3.14 -8.69 -6.27
CA ASN A 202 4.05 -7.76 -6.90
C ASN A 202 4.42 -6.61 -5.95
N LEU A 203 5.70 -6.37 -5.76
CA LEU A 203 6.19 -5.27 -4.93
C LEU A 203 6.10 -3.92 -5.64
N ILE A 204 6.30 -3.91 -6.96
CA ILE A 204 6.38 -2.71 -7.77
C ILE A 204 5.48 -2.92 -8.97
N THR A 205 4.44 -2.13 -9.09
CA THR A 205 3.36 -2.43 -10.02
C THR A 205 3.46 -1.67 -11.34
N ASP A 206 3.93 -0.42 -11.31
CA ASP A 206 4.10 0.43 -12.51
C ASP A 206 5.54 0.51 -13.00
N GLY A 207 6.43 -0.29 -12.43
CA GLY A 207 7.85 -0.30 -12.73
C GLY A 207 8.72 0.55 -11.81
N VAL A 208 8.14 1.50 -11.08
CA VAL A 208 8.82 2.45 -10.18
C VAL A 208 8.24 2.44 -8.79
N HIS A 209 6.91 2.54 -8.66
CA HIS A 209 6.25 2.72 -7.38
C HIS A 209 5.92 1.40 -6.70
N PRO A 210 6.38 1.20 -5.46
CA PRO A 210 5.90 0.14 -4.60
C PRO A 210 4.51 0.50 -4.07
N TYR A 211 3.50 -0.25 -4.51
CA TYR A 211 2.14 -0.18 -3.99
C TYR A 211 1.88 -1.39 -3.09
N GLY A 212 0.77 -1.42 -2.39
CA GLY A 212 0.32 -2.52 -1.56
C GLY A 212 1.44 -3.31 -0.88
N TRP A 213 1.81 -4.45 -1.44
CA TRP A 213 2.88 -5.30 -0.92
C TRP A 213 4.23 -4.59 -0.80
N GLY A 214 4.57 -3.72 -1.73
CA GLY A 214 5.82 -2.98 -1.69
C GLY A 214 5.84 -1.93 -0.56
N GLN A 215 4.73 -1.27 -0.29
CA GLN A 215 4.61 -0.35 0.84
C GLN A 215 4.71 -1.10 2.18
N TYR A 216 4.09 -2.28 2.28
CA TYR A 216 4.23 -3.12 3.48
C TYR A 216 5.66 -3.64 3.65
N GLU A 217 6.40 -3.90 2.57
CA GLU A 217 7.81 -4.29 2.66
C GLU A 217 8.69 -3.13 3.17
N ILE A 218 8.44 -1.88 2.75
CA ILE A 218 9.10 -0.71 3.33
C ILE A 218 8.78 -0.60 4.83
N ALA A 219 7.50 -0.76 5.21
CA ALA A 219 7.10 -0.72 6.60
C ALA A 219 7.78 -1.83 7.42
N ARG A 220 7.84 -3.06 6.88
CA ARG A 220 8.51 -4.20 7.50
C ARG A 220 9.98 -3.92 7.77
N SER A 221 10.67 -3.35 6.79
CA SER A 221 12.06 -2.91 6.91
C SER A 221 12.25 -1.94 8.07
N LEU A 222 11.42 -0.90 8.13
CA LEU A 222 11.44 0.09 9.21
C LEU A 222 11.13 -0.53 10.58
N ILE A 223 10.09 -1.34 10.67
CA ILE A 223 9.65 -1.99 11.92
C ILE A 223 10.76 -2.87 12.48
N HIS A 224 11.43 -3.62 11.60
CA HIS A 224 12.54 -4.49 12.00
C HIS A 224 13.77 -3.71 12.45
N HIS A 225 14.32 -2.87 11.57
CA HIS A 225 15.59 -2.19 11.84
C HIS A 225 15.51 -1.19 12.98
N LEU A 226 14.35 -0.57 13.17
CA LEU A 226 14.10 0.36 14.27
C LEU A 226 13.53 -0.31 15.53
N ASN A 227 13.54 -1.64 15.58
CA ASN A 227 13.09 -2.44 16.71
C ASN A 227 11.74 -1.99 17.29
N VAL A 228 10.76 -1.69 16.42
CA VAL A 228 9.47 -1.08 16.82
C VAL A 228 8.75 -1.88 17.90
N SER A 229 8.90 -3.20 17.93
CA SER A 229 8.26 -4.07 18.93
C SER A 229 9.00 -4.18 20.26
N ALA A 230 10.21 -3.63 20.36
CA ALA A 230 11.03 -3.71 21.57
C ALA A 230 10.66 -2.62 22.59
N PRO A 231 10.95 -2.81 23.90
CA PRO A 231 10.76 -1.78 24.90
C PRO A 231 11.49 -0.48 24.58
N PHE A 232 10.93 0.65 24.96
CA PHE A 232 11.61 1.94 24.79
C PHE A 232 12.90 2.00 25.61
N PRO A 233 13.96 2.63 25.09
CA PRO A 233 15.17 2.88 25.85
C PRO A 233 14.88 3.88 26.98
N ALA A 234 15.62 3.76 28.09
CA ALA A 234 15.65 4.83 29.11
C ALA A 234 16.22 6.13 28.52
N ALA A 235 16.07 7.25 29.21
CA ALA A 235 16.45 8.55 28.69
C ALA A 235 17.96 8.67 28.37
N ASP A 236 18.79 7.95 29.13
CA ASP A 236 20.25 7.88 29.01
C ASP A 236 20.74 6.70 28.16
N GLU A 237 19.87 5.76 27.81
CA GLU A 237 20.21 4.65 26.92
C GLU A 237 20.27 5.10 25.45
N PRO A 238 21.13 4.46 24.63
CA PRO A 238 21.14 4.71 23.19
C PRO A 238 19.84 4.23 22.52
N ARG A 239 19.49 4.82 21.39
CA ARG A 239 18.40 4.33 20.52
C ARG A 239 18.77 2.93 20.00
N GLY A 240 17.84 1.99 20.07
CA GLY A 240 18.06 0.63 19.58
C GLY A 240 17.92 0.56 18.06
N PHE A 241 18.93 0.01 17.41
CA PHE A 241 18.91 -0.24 15.98
C PHE A 241 19.51 -1.60 15.69
N THR A 242 18.95 -2.36 14.76
CA THR A 242 19.52 -3.62 14.30
C THR A 242 19.94 -3.53 12.84
N ALA A 243 21.16 -3.99 12.55
CA ALA A 243 21.66 -4.16 11.20
C ALA A 243 21.47 -5.59 10.67
N ASP A 244 20.84 -6.45 11.47
CA ASP A 244 20.57 -7.84 11.08
C ASP A 244 19.59 -7.88 9.89
N ASP A 245 19.72 -8.90 9.07
CA ASP A 245 18.80 -9.16 7.96
C ASP A 245 17.34 -9.32 8.46
N LEU A 246 16.40 -8.97 7.60
CA LEU A 246 14.98 -9.20 7.90
C LEU A 246 14.73 -10.68 8.20
N PRO A 247 13.98 -10.99 9.28
CA PRO A 247 13.65 -12.37 9.60
C PRO A 247 12.86 -13.01 8.45
N ALA A 248 13.02 -14.31 8.29
CA ALA A 248 12.25 -15.07 7.31
C ALA A 248 10.74 -14.94 7.60
N ARG A 249 9.93 -15.07 6.56
CA ARG A 249 8.46 -15.13 6.66
C ARG A 249 8.05 -16.55 7.07
N ASP A 250 8.28 -16.87 8.34
CA ASP A 250 8.10 -18.22 8.89
C ASP A 250 6.67 -18.48 9.40
N PHE A 251 5.86 -17.44 9.60
CA PHE A 251 4.46 -17.55 9.91
C PHE A 251 3.61 -17.23 8.68
N SER A 252 2.55 -17.97 8.46
CA SER A 252 1.53 -17.61 7.49
C SER A 252 0.24 -17.20 8.19
N PHE A 253 -0.35 -16.13 7.69
CA PHE A 253 -1.64 -15.62 8.13
C PHE A 253 -2.57 -15.63 6.92
N ALA A 254 -3.73 -16.23 7.04
CA ALA A 254 -4.70 -16.27 5.98
C ALA A 254 -6.11 -16.07 6.54
N PRO A 255 -7.01 -15.34 5.85
CA PRO A 255 -8.40 -15.27 6.27
C PRO A 255 -9.04 -16.66 6.14
N ALA A 256 -9.84 -17.05 7.12
CA ALA A 256 -10.56 -18.31 7.08
C ALA A 256 -11.71 -18.29 6.05
N ALA A 257 -12.22 -17.11 5.74
CA ALA A 257 -13.22 -16.86 4.72
C ALA A 257 -12.84 -15.65 3.87
N ARG A 258 -13.18 -15.70 2.61
CA ARG A 258 -12.94 -14.66 1.61
C ARG A 258 -13.66 -13.36 1.93
N PHE A 259 -14.90 -13.49 2.41
CA PHE A 259 -15.75 -12.39 2.87
C PHE A 259 -16.35 -12.78 4.21
N LEU A 260 -16.55 -11.80 5.08
CA LEU A 260 -17.33 -12.00 6.28
C LEU A 260 -18.81 -11.98 5.87
N ALA A 261 -19.50 -13.08 6.16
CA ALA A 261 -20.91 -13.27 5.77
C ALA A 261 -21.89 -12.33 6.49
N ALA A 262 -21.46 -11.70 7.59
CA ALA A 262 -22.25 -10.72 8.34
C ALA A 262 -21.37 -9.52 8.69
N LYS A 263 -21.94 -8.30 8.62
CA LYS A 263 -21.18 -7.08 8.98
C LYS A 263 -20.67 -7.10 10.43
N ASP A 264 -21.29 -7.90 11.27
CA ASP A 264 -20.98 -8.01 12.69
C ASP A 264 -20.15 -9.27 13.04
N ALA A 265 -19.84 -10.09 12.03
CA ALA A 265 -19.03 -11.29 12.25
C ALA A 265 -17.57 -10.90 12.58
N PRO A 266 -17.00 -11.43 13.66
CA PRO A 266 -15.60 -11.19 13.96
C PRO A 266 -14.69 -11.87 12.91
N PRO A 267 -13.58 -11.22 12.53
CA PRO A 267 -12.64 -11.78 11.57
C PRO A 267 -12.00 -13.05 12.12
N THR A 268 -11.90 -14.08 11.28
CA THR A 268 -11.23 -15.34 11.59
C THR A 268 -10.03 -15.52 10.68
N LEU A 269 -8.85 -15.71 11.28
CA LEU A 269 -7.61 -15.95 10.58
C LEU A 269 -7.15 -17.39 10.79
N THR A 270 -6.65 -18.00 9.73
CA THR A 270 -5.88 -19.23 9.83
C THR A 270 -4.41 -18.85 10.00
N ILE A 271 -3.82 -19.26 11.12
CA ILE A 271 -2.43 -19.00 11.44
C ILE A 271 -1.66 -20.32 11.42
N ALA A 272 -0.63 -20.40 10.59
CA ALA A 272 0.31 -21.52 10.59
C ALA A 272 1.67 -21.06 11.15
N ALA A 273 2.20 -21.87 12.05
CA ALA A 273 3.49 -21.64 12.67
C ALA A 273 4.53 -22.65 12.16
N PRO A 274 5.81 -22.28 12.07
CA PRO A 274 6.86 -23.16 11.61
C PRO A 274 7.26 -24.22 12.65
N ARG A 275 6.88 -24.01 13.90
CA ARG A 275 7.23 -24.87 15.03
C ARG A 275 6.05 -24.99 16.01
N LEU A 276 5.99 -26.16 16.65
CA LEU A 276 5.07 -26.39 17.77
C LEU A 276 5.50 -25.58 18.99
N GLY A 277 4.54 -25.13 19.78
CA GLY A 277 4.81 -24.40 21.02
C GLY A 277 3.74 -23.40 21.36
N THR A 278 4.02 -22.60 22.37
CA THR A 278 3.15 -21.52 22.80
C THR A 278 3.57 -20.19 22.19
N ALA A 279 2.60 -19.34 21.89
CA ALA A 279 2.85 -17.98 21.46
C ALA A 279 1.80 -17.03 22.04
N ARG A 280 2.21 -15.80 22.28
CA ARG A 280 1.32 -14.71 22.63
C ARG A 280 0.77 -14.10 21.34
N LEU A 281 -0.55 -14.09 21.19
CA LEU A 281 -1.27 -13.36 20.15
C LEU A 281 -1.75 -12.04 20.72
N VAL A 282 -1.46 -10.94 20.05
CA VAL A 282 -2.02 -9.62 20.34
C VAL A 282 -2.68 -9.09 19.09
N TRP A 283 -3.81 -8.42 19.21
CA TRP A 283 -4.47 -7.72 18.13
C TRP A 283 -4.91 -6.31 18.55
N SER A 284 -4.97 -5.40 17.60
CA SER A 284 -5.45 -4.03 17.77
C SER A 284 -6.12 -3.52 16.49
N VAL A 285 -7.04 -2.57 16.63
CA VAL A 285 -7.73 -1.92 15.49
C VAL A 285 -7.22 -0.48 15.37
N GLU A 286 -6.77 -0.13 14.17
CA GLU A 286 -6.25 1.21 13.82
C GLU A 286 -7.18 2.32 14.32
N GLY A 287 -6.59 3.36 14.93
CA GLY A 287 -7.31 4.57 15.34
C GLY A 287 -8.33 4.37 16.46
N THR A 288 -8.30 3.22 17.16
CA THR A 288 -9.22 2.92 18.26
C THR A 288 -8.47 2.37 19.47
N ASP A 289 -9.13 2.34 20.63
CA ASP A 289 -8.62 1.66 21.83
C ASP A 289 -8.91 0.14 21.82
N LEU A 290 -9.51 -0.36 20.74
CA LEU A 290 -9.86 -1.77 20.62
C LEU A 290 -8.62 -2.63 20.43
N ARG A 291 -8.38 -3.47 21.40
CA ARG A 291 -7.28 -4.43 21.40
C ARG A 291 -7.60 -5.63 22.29
N GLY A 292 -6.85 -6.68 22.08
CA GLY A 292 -6.94 -7.86 22.92
C GLY A 292 -5.72 -8.75 22.77
N GLU A 293 -5.61 -9.70 23.70
CA GLU A 293 -4.54 -10.69 23.69
C GLU A 293 -5.02 -12.04 24.14
N ARG A 294 -4.31 -13.07 23.72
CA ARG A 294 -4.47 -14.43 24.21
C ARG A 294 -3.23 -15.27 23.95
N THR A 295 -3.08 -16.35 24.70
CA THR A 295 -2.08 -17.37 24.41
C THR A 295 -2.63 -18.39 23.42
N LEU A 296 -1.82 -18.74 22.42
CA LEU A 296 -2.10 -19.81 21.47
C LEU A 296 -1.13 -20.96 21.72
N ALA A 297 -1.62 -22.18 21.55
CA ALA A 297 -0.77 -23.38 21.51
C ALA A 297 -0.81 -23.91 20.07
N PHE A 298 0.32 -23.89 19.38
CA PHE A 298 0.41 -24.39 18.01
C PHE A 298 0.66 -25.90 17.98
N ALA A 299 -0.15 -26.59 17.19
CA ALA A 299 -0.02 -27.99 16.83
C ALA A 299 0.48 -28.13 15.36
N ASP A 300 0.61 -29.36 14.88
CA ASP A 300 1.12 -29.65 13.51
C ASP A 300 0.25 -29.09 12.37
N ALA A 301 -0.95 -28.60 12.67
CA ALA A 301 -1.88 -28.08 11.68
C ALA A 301 -2.09 -26.57 11.87
N PRO A 302 -2.40 -25.82 10.79
CA PRO A 302 -2.82 -24.43 10.88
C PRO A 302 -4.05 -24.28 11.79
N GLN A 303 -4.07 -23.23 12.61
CA GLN A 303 -5.15 -22.97 13.56
C GLN A 303 -6.04 -21.83 13.06
N ALA A 304 -7.36 -22.05 13.09
CA ALA A 304 -8.34 -21.00 12.90
C ALA A 304 -8.51 -20.21 14.20
N VAL A 305 -8.28 -18.92 14.12
CA VAL A 305 -8.32 -18.00 15.25
C VAL A 305 -9.34 -16.91 14.97
N THR A 306 -10.46 -16.94 15.68
CA THR A 306 -11.43 -15.83 15.63
C THR A 306 -10.95 -14.71 16.53
N LEU A 307 -10.82 -13.52 15.95
CA LEU A 307 -10.42 -12.31 16.65
C LEU A 307 -11.68 -11.60 17.16
N PRO A 308 -11.86 -11.41 18.46
CA PRO A 308 -13.08 -10.82 19.02
C PRO A 308 -13.10 -9.30 18.81
N VAL A 309 -13.15 -8.87 17.57
CA VAL A 309 -13.27 -7.46 17.19
C VAL A 309 -14.76 -7.08 17.23
N PRO A 310 -15.19 -6.18 18.12
CA PRO A 310 -16.58 -5.75 18.16
C PRO A 310 -17.01 -5.06 16.85
N ALA A 311 -18.24 -5.29 16.44
CA ALA A 311 -18.80 -4.64 15.25
C ALA A 311 -18.70 -3.10 15.28
N ALA A 312 -18.84 -2.50 16.47
CA ALA A 312 -18.66 -1.06 16.69
C ALA A 312 -17.23 -0.56 16.42
N GLY A 313 -16.23 -1.46 16.38
CA GLY A 313 -14.84 -1.12 16.04
C GLY A 313 -14.54 -1.18 14.56
N LEU A 314 -15.50 -1.63 13.74
CA LEU A 314 -15.36 -1.70 12.29
C LEU A 314 -16.11 -0.53 11.63
N PRO A 315 -15.67 -0.06 10.45
CA PRO A 315 -16.34 1.03 9.76
C PRO A 315 -17.79 0.65 9.48
N ALA A 316 -18.68 1.56 9.79
CA ALA A 316 -20.14 1.35 9.62
C ALA A 316 -20.61 1.48 8.18
N ARG A 317 -19.78 1.96 7.27
CA ARG A 317 -20.14 2.41 5.94
C ARG A 317 -19.34 1.68 4.85
N ALA A 318 -19.99 1.34 3.74
CA ALA A 318 -19.34 0.79 2.57
C ALA A 318 -18.23 1.72 2.05
N GLY A 319 -17.19 1.16 1.50
CA GLY A 319 -16.03 1.90 1.02
C GLY A 319 -15.00 2.26 2.09
N CYS A 320 -15.22 1.90 3.35
CA CYS A 320 -14.25 2.10 4.42
C CYS A 320 -13.39 0.86 4.62
N ILE A 321 -12.12 1.10 4.91
CA ILE A 321 -11.17 0.07 5.32
C ILE A 321 -10.81 0.34 6.77
N SER A 322 -10.93 -0.68 7.62
CA SER A 322 -10.28 -0.71 8.94
C SER A 322 -9.09 -1.62 8.87
N ARG A 323 -8.00 -1.17 9.45
CA ARG A 323 -6.80 -1.98 9.57
C ARG A 323 -6.74 -2.61 10.95
N LEU A 324 -6.56 -3.92 10.94
CA LEU A 324 -6.35 -4.71 12.14
C LEU A 324 -4.90 -5.19 12.14
N LEU A 325 -4.16 -4.91 13.18
CA LEU A 325 -2.83 -5.46 13.38
C LEU A 325 -2.92 -6.69 14.27
N VAL A 326 -2.24 -7.74 13.86
CA VAL A 326 -2.17 -9.01 14.60
C VAL A 326 -0.70 -9.38 14.73
N SER A 327 -0.23 -9.51 15.95
CA SER A 327 1.12 -10.01 16.22
C SER A 327 1.10 -11.35 16.94
N VAL A 328 1.96 -12.25 16.51
CA VAL A 328 2.22 -13.54 17.15
C VAL A 328 3.65 -13.54 17.63
N THR A 329 3.83 -13.68 18.95
CA THR A 329 5.16 -13.72 19.57
C THR A 329 5.38 -15.11 20.17
N PRO A 330 6.14 -15.99 19.49
CA PRO A 330 6.57 -17.26 20.07
C PRO A 330 7.41 -17.02 21.33
N GLU A 331 7.35 -17.94 22.28
CA GLU A 331 8.17 -17.87 23.47
C GLU A 331 9.66 -17.77 23.12
N GLY A 332 10.35 -16.79 23.71
CA GLY A 332 11.77 -16.54 23.47
C GLY A 332 12.10 -15.99 22.08
N SER A 333 11.11 -15.49 21.32
CA SER A 333 11.29 -14.99 19.95
C SER A 333 10.74 -13.57 19.77
N THR A 334 11.06 -12.96 18.63
CA THR A 334 10.51 -11.65 18.22
C THR A 334 9.10 -11.81 17.65
N PRO A 335 8.25 -10.78 17.77
CA PRO A 335 6.90 -10.80 17.20
C PRO A 335 6.94 -10.97 15.66
N ARG A 336 5.96 -11.70 15.15
CA ARG A 336 5.58 -11.71 13.73
C ARG A 336 4.29 -10.93 13.58
N LEU A 337 4.31 -9.92 12.74
CA LEU A 337 3.19 -9.00 12.55
C LEU A 337 2.44 -9.35 11.27
N ALA A 338 1.14 -9.30 11.31
CA ALA A 338 0.28 -9.29 10.14
C ALA A 338 -0.60 -8.05 10.16
N VAL A 339 -0.80 -7.48 9.00
CA VAL A 339 -1.78 -6.41 8.74
C VAL A 339 -2.98 -7.06 8.08
N VAL A 340 -4.16 -6.87 8.67
CA VAL A 340 -5.43 -7.40 8.15
C VAL A 340 -6.30 -6.23 7.76
N ASP A 341 -6.50 -6.04 6.47
CA ASP A 341 -7.40 -5.02 5.97
C ASP A 341 -8.83 -5.57 5.93
N LEU A 342 -9.71 -4.94 6.70
CA LEU A 342 -11.13 -5.22 6.73
C LEU A 342 -11.82 -4.16 5.88
N ALA A 343 -12.12 -4.50 4.63
CA ALA A 343 -12.76 -3.62 3.68
C ALA A 343 -14.25 -3.95 3.54
N ARG A 344 -15.10 -2.95 3.69
CA ARG A 344 -16.54 -3.09 3.47
C ARG A 344 -16.87 -2.69 2.03
N THR A 345 -17.54 -3.57 1.31
CA THR A 345 -17.96 -3.33 -0.08
C THR A 345 -19.43 -3.66 -0.27
N VAL A 346 -20.00 -3.17 -1.38
CA VAL A 346 -21.35 -3.51 -1.82
C VAL A 346 -21.28 -4.66 -2.80
N VAL A 347 -22.13 -5.66 -2.61
CA VAL A 347 -22.29 -6.77 -3.55
C VAL A 347 -23.61 -6.60 -4.29
N HIS A 348 -23.55 -6.53 -5.59
CA HIS A 348 -24.71 -6.48 -6.48
C HIS A 348 -24.97 -7.87 -7.08
N ASP A 349 -26.18 -8.34 -6.92
CA ASP A 349 -26.65 -9.55 -7.60
C ASP A 349 -26.81 -9.27 -9.11
N MET A 350 -25.96 -9.89 -9.90
CA MET A 350 -25.95 -9.79 -11.36
C MET A 350 -26.42 -11.09 -12.03
N THR A 351 -27.06 -11.99 -11.32
CA THR A 351 -27.58 -13.25 -11.87
C THR A 351 -28.60 -13.05 -12.99
N THR A 352 -29.26 -11.88 -13.01
CA THR A 352 -30.20 -11.46 -14.07
C THR A 352 -29.50 -10.74 -15.23
N GLY A 353 -28.18 -10.55 -15.18
CA GLY A 353 -27.39 -9.84 -16.19
C GLY A 353 -27.49 -8.31 -16.17
N VAL A 354 -28.24 -7.71 -15.24
CA VAL A 354 -28.41 -6.25 -15.15
C VAL A 354 -28.43 -5.78 -13.70
N VAL A 355 -27.68 -4.73 -13.43
CA VAL A 355 -27.68 -4.01 -12.13
C VAL A 355 -27.78 -2.52 -12.37
N ARG A 356 -28.57 -1.81 -11.55
CA ARG A 356 -28.75 -0.36 -11.63
C ARG A 356 -28.52 0.31 -10.29
N GLY A 357 -28.06 1.57 -10.36
CA GLY A 357 -27.90 2.38 -9.17
C GLY A 357 -27.86 3.87 -9.47
N GLU A 358 -27.72 4.65 -8.42
CA GLU A 358 -27.57 6.10 -8.50
C GLU A 358 -26.53 6.59 -7.49
N VAL A 359 -25.97 7.75 -7.79
CA VAL A 359 -25.07 8.48 -6.90
C VAL A 359 -25.71 9.81 -6.57
N ARG A 360 -25.71 10.17 -5.29
CA ARG A 360 -26.24 11.43 -4.78
C ARG A 360 -25.11 12.28 -4.20
N THR A 361 -25.32 13.59 -4.09
CA THR A 361 -24.32 14.46 -3.52
C THR A 361 -23.97 14.04 -2.10
N ALA A 362 -22.71 14.23 -1.84
CA ALA A 362 -22.00 14.19 -0.58
C ALA A 362 -22.59 13.34 0.52
N GLU A 363 -21.79 12.45 1.03
CA GLU A 363 -21.95 11.86 2.36
C GLU A 363 -23.22 11.03 2.55
N ALA A 364 -23.67 10.39 1.46
CA ALA A 364 -24.71 9.36 1.53
C ALA A 364 -25.98 9.77 2.30
N ARG A 365 -26.42 11.01 2.12
CA ARG A 365 -27.78 11.37 2.55
C ARG A 365 -28.76 10.86 1.50
N PRO A 366 -29.71 10.01 1.86
CA PRO A 366 -30.73 9.53 0.92
C PRO A 366 -31.51 10.64 0.21
N GLU A 367 -31.51 11.86 0.78
CA GLU A 367 -32.27 13.02 0.30
C GLU A 367 -31.43 14.02 -0.51
N GLY A 368 -30.11 13.77 -0.67
CA GLY A 368 -29.24 14.65 -1.48
C GLY A 368 -29.64 14.68 -2.96
N PRO A 369 -29.37 15.77 -3.71
CA PRO A 369 -29.59 15.79 -5.16
C PRO A 369 -28.87 14.66 -5.86
N ARG A 370 -29.50 14.10 -6.88
CA ARG A 370 -28.95 13.06 -7.72
C ARG A 370 -27.83 13.63 -8.57
N VAL A 371 -26.64 13.00 -8.52
CA VAL A 371 -25.47 13.36 -9.32
C VAL A 371 -25.36 12.52 -10.57
N ALA A 372 -25.58 11.21 -10.45
CA ALA A 372 -25.51 10.30 -11.56
C ALA A 372 -26.46 9.10 -11.40
N THR A 373 -26.83 8.53 -12.51
CA THR A 373 -27.37 7.17 -12.58
C THR A 373 -26.38 6.28 -13.31
N TRP A 374 -26.39 5.00 -12.98
CA TRP A 374 -25.57 4.03 -13.67
C TRP A 374 -26.31 2.69 -13.80
N GLU A 375 -25.96 1.99 -14.86
CA GLU A 375 -26.39 0.63 -15.13
C GLU A 375 -25.19 -0.18 -15.57
N VAL A 376 -25.08 -1.40 -15.09
CA VAL A 376 -24.13 -2.41 -15.58
C VAL A 376 -24.95 -3.56 -16.13
N ARG A 377 -24.72 -3.93 -17.39
CA ARG A 377 -25.44 -5.01 -18.03
C ARG A 377 -24.57 -5.84 -18.95
N GLU A 378 -24.94 -7.08 -19.10
CA GLU A 378 -24.38 -7.99 -20.09
C GLU A 378 -25.19 -7.93 -21.39
N ASP A 379 -24.48 -7.90 -22.51
CA ASP A 379 -25.10 -7.93 -23.84
C ASP A 379 -24.23 -8.76 -24.78
N GLY A 380 -24.59 -10.03 -24.91
CA GLY A 380 -23.79 -11.02 -25.64
C GLY A 380 -22.38 -11.17 -25.05
N PRO A 381 -21.33 -10.86 -25.83
CA PRO A 381 -19.95 -10.98 -25.34
C PRO A 381 -19.49 -9.74 -24.54
N ASP A 382 -20.26 -8.69 -24.52
CA ASP A 382 -19.84 -7.39 -24.02
C ASP A 382 -20.45 -7.07 -22.67
N LEU A 383 -19.67 -6.40 -21.82
CA LEU A 383 -20.13 -5.84 -20.56
C LEU A 383 -20.28 -4.33 -20.76
N TRP A 384 -21.46 -3.82 -20.49
CA TRP A 384 -21.78 -2.42 -20.63
C TRP A 384 -21.91 -1.73 -19.29
N PHE A 385 -21.29 -0.57 -19.22
CA PHE A 385 -21.45 0.42 -18.15
C PHE A 385 -22.05 1.65 -18.79
N GLU A 386 -23.23 2.07 -18.37
CA GLU A 386 -23.91 3.22 -18.97
C GLU A 386 -24.73 3.99 -17.94
N GLY A 387 -25.08 5.22 -18.28
CA GLY A 387 -25.88 6.03 -17.38
C GLY A 387 -25.93 7.51 -17.76
N ARG A 388 -26.27 8.34 -16.79
CA ARG A 388 -26.41 9.78 -16.95
C ARG A 388 -25.76 10.51 -15.79
N VAL A 389 -25.04 11.57 -16.08
CA VAL A 389 -24.50 12.50 -15.08
C VAL A 389 -25.28 13.80 -15.18
N PHE A 390 -25.73 14.30 -14.05
CA PHE A 390 -26.42 15.58 -13.90
C PHE A 390 -25.36 16.60 -13.48
N ALA A 391 -24.69 17.21 -14.46
CA ALA A 391 -23.57 18.10 -14.23
C ALA A 391 -24.04 19.55 -14.07
N SER A 392 -23.37 20.30 -13.20
CA SER A 392 -23.69 21.72 -12.96
C SER A 392 -23.13 22.63 -14.05
N SER A 393 -22.07 22.21 -14.73
CA SER A 393 -21.41 22.97 -15.78
C SER A 393 -21.22 22.16 -17.06
N PHE A 394 -21.83 22.63 -18.13
CA PHE A 394 -21.70 22.08 -19.47
C PHE A 394 -21.71 23.24 -20.49
N PRO A 395 -20.86 23.26 -21.50
CA PRO A 395 -20.01 22.19 -22.01
C PRO A 395 -18.74 21.96 -21.21
N ALA A 396 -18.25 20.73 -21.31
CA ALA A 396 -17.02 20.32 -20.69
C ALA A 396 -15.82 21.15 -21.17
N ARG A 397 -14.83 21.34 -20.30
CA ARG A 397 -13.59 22.02 -20.68
C ARG A 397 -12.81 21.21 -21.70
N PRO A 398 -12.06 21.90 -22.59
CA PRO A 398 -11.23 21.23 -23.56
C PRO A 398 -10.17 20.36 -22.86
N LYS A 399 -9.81 19.24 -23.48
CA LYS A 399 -8.83 18.29 -23.04
C LYS A 399 -7.47 18.94 -22.76
N PRO A 400 -6.85 18.68 -21.62
CA PRO A 400 -5.44 18.99 -21.43
C PRO A 400 -4.54 18.19 -22.39
N PRO A 401 -3.31 18.65 -22.67
CA PRO A 401 -2.38 17.94 -23.54
C PRO A 401 -2.20 16.48 -23.15
N ALA A 402 -1.99 15.60 -24.13
CA ALA A 402 -2.02 14.15 -24.03
C ALA A 402 -1.02 13.52 -23.03
N ASP A 403 -0.01 14.26 -22.62
CA ASP A 403 1.10 13.81 -21.78
C ASP A 403 0.79 13.88 -20.27
N THR A 404 -0.38 14.38 -19.93
CA THR A 404 -0.75 14.59 -18.54
C THR A 404 -1.97 13.77 -18.15
N TRP A 405 -1.79 12.46 -18.08
CA TRP A 405 -2.83 11.54 -17.57
C TRP A 405 -3.34 11.93 -16.17
N MET A 406 -2.55 12.63 -15.38
CA MET A 406 -2.97 13.20 -14.10
C MET A 406 -3.98 14.35 -14.26
N ASN A 407 -4.11 14.93 -15.44
CA ASN A 407 -5.01 16.05 -15.71
C ASN A 407 -6.43 15.63 -16.20
N SER A 408 -6.70 14.34 -16.36
CA SER A 408 -8.07 13.85 -16.54
C SER A 408 -8.98 14.25 -15.37
N SER A 409 -8.37 14.57 -14.23
CA SER A 409 -9.04 15.08 -13.05
C SER A 409 -9.63 16.50 -13.19
N GLY A 410 -9.29 17.24 -14.22
CA GLY A 410 -9.80 18.60 -14.46
C GLY A 410 -10.90 18.69 -15.51
N MET A 411 -11.57 17.58 -15.83
CA MET A 411 -12.60 17.53 -16.87
C MET A 411 -13.86 16.84 -16.38
N ASN A 412 -15.00 17.26 -16.90
CA ASN A 412 -16.23 16.49 -16.78
C ASN A 412 -16.06 15.13 -17.46
N GLY A 413 -16.37 14.07 -16.76
CA GLY A 413 -16.17 12.74 -17.29
C GLY A 413 -16.48 11.62 -16.31
N VAL A 414 -16.26 10.41 -16.75
CA VAL A 414 -16.43 9.21 -15.95
C VAL A 414 -15.10 8.46 -15.89
N MET A 415 -14.67 8.12 -14.69
CA MET A 415 -13.59 7.19 -14.46
C MET A 415 -14.21 5.87 -14.00
N MET A 416 -13.78 4.79 -14.58
CA MET A 416 -14.14 3.45 -14.16
C MET A 416 -12.90 2.71 -13.70
N MET A 417 -12.94 2.18 -12.50
CA MET A 417 -11.99 1.20 -12.02
C MET A 417 -12.63 -0.17 -12.20
N LEU A 418 -11.95 -1.04 -12.89
CA LEU A 418 -12.39 -2.41 -13.15
C LEU A 418 -11.39 -3.37 -12.51
N ASP A 419 -11.88 -4.19 -11.60
CA ASP A 419 -11.09 -5.21 -10.91
C ASP A 419 -11.49 -6.59 -11.41
N LEU A 420 -10.61 -7.21 -12.19
CA LEU A 420 -10.81 -8.53 -12.77
C LEU A 420 -10.06 -9.62 -12.01
N ARG A 421 -9.49 -9.29 -10.86
CA ARG A 421 -8.79 -10.27 -10.03
C ARG A 421 -9.76 -11.32 -9.49
N PRO A 422 -9.25 -12.50 -9.10
CA PRO A 422 -10.05 -13.44 -8.32
C PRO A 422 -10.59 -12.77 -7.05
N ALA A 423 -11.81 -13.08 -6.64
CA ALA A 423 -12.47 -12.39 -5.54
C ALA A 423 -11.74 -12.53 -4.19
N ASP A 424 -10.90 -13.56 -4.00
CA ASP A 424 -10.05 -13.68 -2.83
C ASP A 424 -8.96 -12.58 -2.75
N ARG A 425 -8.81 -11.80 -3.80
CA ARG A 425 -7.88 -10.70 -3.89
C ARG A 425 -8.53 -9.32 -3.90
N PHE A 426 -9.85 -9.22 -3.84
CA PHE A 426 -10.51 -7.91 -3.83
C PHE A 426 -10.21 -7.07 -2.59
N ALA A 427 -9.89 -7.70 -1.48
CA ALA A 427 -9.42 -7.02 -0.28
C ALA A 427 -7.91 -6.77 -0.26
N ASP A 428 -7.19 -7.30 -1.22
CA ASP A 428 -5.76 -7.14 -1.36
C ASP A 428 -5.46 -5.72 -1.89
N ASN A 429 -4.72 -4.91 -1.11
CA ASN A 429 -4.29 -3.56 -1.49
C ASN A 429 -3.24 -3.54 -2.60
N ASN A 430 -3.08 -4.63 -3.31
CA ASN A 430 -2.17 -4.74 -4.43
C ASN A 430 -2.82 -4.18 -5.69
N PHE A 431 -2.24 -3.12 -6.19
CA PHE A 431 -2.57 -2.61 -7.49
C PHE A 431 -1.76 -3.42 -8.51
N ASP A 432 -2.39 -4.34 -9.20
CA ASP A 432 -1.73 -5.16 -10.20
C ASP A 432 -2.39 -5.01 -11.59
N ARG A 433 -1.80 -5.69 -12.57
CA ARG A 433 -2.21 -5.59 -13.97
C ARG A 433 -3.64 -6.05 -14.26
N ASP A 434 -4.30 -6.69 -13.31
CA ASP A 434 -5.67 -7.18 -13.46
C ASP A 434 -6.67 -6.15 -12.92
N MET A 435 -6.17 -4.99 -12.47
CA MET A 435 -6.96 -3.81 -12.15
C MET A 435 -6.75 -2.75 -13.24
N HIS A 436 -7.84 -2.25 -13.76
CA HIS A 436 -7.83 -1.32 -14.87
C HIS A 436 -8.56 -0.03 -14.52
N MET A 437 -7.99 1.10 -14.89
CA MET A 437 -8.66 2.37 -14.80
C MET A 437 -8.96 2.91 -16.19
N VAL A 438 -10.22 3.22 -16.44
CA VAL A 438 -10.71 3.78 -17.68
C VAL A 438 -11.24 5.16 -17.41
N CYS A 439 -10.79 6.15 -18.18
CA CYS A 439 -11.30 7.51 -18.10
C CYS A 439 -11.83 7.93 -19.46
N PHE A 440 -12.92 8.67 -19.49
CA PHE A 440 -13.34 9.37 -20.69
C PHE A 440 -13.98 10.72 -20.33
N SER A 441 -13.81 11.67 -21.22
CA SER A 441 -14.49 12.96 -21.16
C SER A 441 -15.74 12.96 -22.02
N VAL A 442 -16.61 13.93 -21.78
CA VAL A 442 -17.85 14.13 -22.55
C VAL A 442 -17.60 14.31 -24.05
N LEU A 443 -16.45 14.84 -24.44
CA LEU A 443 -16.12 15.20 -25.82
C LEU A 443 -15.26 14.19 -26.56
N GLU A 444 -14.87 13.09 -25.92
CA GLU A 444 -13.87 12.19 -26.49
C GLU A 444 -14.24 10.71 -26.42
N ARG A 445 -13.52 9.91 -27.15
CA ARG A 445 -13.60 8.45 -27.05
C ARG A 445 -13.13 8.00 -25.67
N PRO A 446 -13.73 6.93 -25.12
CA PRO A 446 -13.16 6.27 -23.96
C PRO A 446 -11.70 5.95 -24.21
N TRP A 447 -10.83 6.28 -23.26
CA TRP A 447 -9.43 5.91 -23.30
C TRP A 447 -9.04 5.32 -21.96
N ALA A 448 -8.28 4.25 -22.04
CA ALA A 448 -7.79 3.59 -20.86
C ALA A 448 -6.56 4.33 -20.36
N VAL A 449 -6.60 4.73 -19.10
CA VAL A 449 -5.44 5.13 -18.36
C VAL A 449 -5.18 4.05 -17.36
N LEU A 450 -4.14 3.31 -17.58
CA LEU A 450 -3.74 2.29 -16.65
C LEU A 450 -2.69 2.91 -15.75
N PRO A 451 -2.96 3.10 -14.47
CA PRO A 451 -1.94 3.53 -13.53
C PRO A 451 -0.79 2.53 -13.51
N LEU A 452 -0.97 1.37 -14.11
CA LEU A 452 -0.06 0.28 -14.06
C LEU A 452 0.44 -0.18 -15.37
N ALA A 453 0.02 0.41 -16.46
CA ALA A 453 0.42 -0.27 -17.60
C ALA A 453 0.37 0.33 -18.91
N TRP A 454 1.17 -0.03 -19.54
CA TRP A 454 1.40 -0.47 -20.89
C TRP A 454 0.16 -1.08 -21.58
N GLU A 455 -0.76 -1.65 -20.86
CA GLU A 455 -1.98 -2.30 -21.30
C GLU A 455 -3.08 -1.32 -21.69
N GLY A 456 -2.88 -0.02 -21.48
CA GLY A 456 -3.79 1.02 -22.01
C GLY A 456 -3.98 0.94 -23.50
N ARG A 457 -2.95 0.60 -24.22
CA ARG A 457 -3.07 0.33 -25.66
C ARG A 457 -3.83 -0.95 -25.95
N ARG A 458 -3.75 -1.94 -25.08
CA ARG A 458 -4.43 -3.22 -25.23
C ARG A 458 -5.90 -3.10 -24.87
N LEU A 459 -6.22 -2.40 -23.80
CA LEU A 459 -7.60 -2.11 -23.42
C LEU A 459 -8.29 -1.17 -24.39
N ALA A 460 -7.59 -0.25 -25.02
CA ALA A 460 -8.18 0.63 -26.02
C ALA A 460 -8.90 -0.14 -27.15
N ASN A 461 -8.45 -1.36 -27.45
CA ASN A 461 -9.12 -2.22 -28.44
C ASN A 461 -10.32 -2.97 -27.86
N CYS A 462 -10.44 -3.05 -26.53
CA CYS A 462 -11.53 -3.73 -25.85
C CYS A 462 -12.63 -2.77 -25.41
N LEU A 463 -12.32 -1.47 -25.41
CA LEU A 463 -13.21 -0.43 -24.95
C LEU A 463 -13.84 0.29 -26.13
N PHE A 464 -15.13 0.53 -26.01
CA PHE A 464 -15.88 1.27 -27.01
C PHE A 464 -17.04 2.02 -26.34
N GLY A 465 -17.56 3.03 -26.97
CA GLY A 465 -18.61 3.86 -26.42
C GLY A 465 -18.26 5.35 -26.50
N GLY A 466 -18.86 6.12 -25.63
CA GLY A 466 -18.69 7.57 -25.61
C GLY A 466 -19.63 8.26 -24.64
N ALA A 467 -19.70 9.57 -24.74
CA ALA A 467 -20.65 10.38 -24.00
C ALA A 467 -21.29 11.41 -24.93
N GLU A 468 -22.55 11.74 -24.64
CA GLU A 468 -23.35 12.69 -25.40
C GLU A 468 -23.93 13.75 -24.44
N PRO A 469 -23.91 15.04 -24.83
CA PRO A 469 -24.54 16.10 -24.05
C PRO A 469 -26.05 15.88 -23.90
N THR A 470 -26.56 16.26 -22.74
CA THR A 470 -28.01 16.34 -22.46
C THR A 470 -28.34 17.74 -21.96
N ALA A 471 -29.62 18.06 -21.79
CA ALA A 471 -30.06 19.38 -21.33
C ALA A 471 -29.57 19.74 -19.91
N ASP A 472 -29.25 18.74 -19.08
CA ASP A 472 -28.93 18.87 -17.67
C ASP A 472 -27.63 18.12 -17.30
N GLY A 473 -26.78 17.82 -18.29
CA GLY A 473 -25.54 17.10 -18.08
C GLY A 473 -25.12 16.30 -19.30
N TYR A 474 -24.82 15.02 -19.12
CA TYR A 474 -24.44 14.13 -20.21
C TYR A 474 -24.86 12.68 -19.96
N ALA A 475 -25.20 11.99 -21.03
CA ALA A 475 -25.32 10.54 -21.05
C ALA A 475 -23.97 9.91 -21.41
N TRP A 476 -23.66 8.78 -20.83
CA TRP A 476 -22.40 8.09 -21.08
C TRP A 476 -22.62 6.60 -21.24
N ARG A 477 -21.74 5.97 -22.00
CA ARG A 477 -21.75 4.54 -22.25
C ARG A 477 -20.36 4.01 -22.51
N ILE A 478 -19.93 3.00 -21.78
CA ILE A 478 -18.65 2.31 -21.96
C ILE A 478 -18.94 0.82 -22.12
N GLY A 479 -18.56 0.25 -23.24
CA GLY A 479 -18.57 -1.19 -23.48
C GLY A 479 -17.19 -1.78 -23.26
N VAL A 480 -17.12 -2.89 -22.54
CA VAL A 480 -15.93 -3.71 -22.39
C VAL A 480 -16.15 -5.01 -23.14
N ARG A 481 -15.38 -5.23 -24.20
CA ARG A 481 -15.45 -6.45 -24.99
C ARG A 481 -14.76 -7.60 -24.28
N GLY A 482 -15.54 -8.49 -23.72
CA GLY A 482 -15.09 -9.45 -22.72
C GLY A 482 -13.96 -10.40 -23.14
N PHE A 483 -13.90 -10.76 -24.42
CA PHE A 483 -12.91 -11.72 -24.89
C PHE A 483 -11.55 -11.11 -25.32
N LEU A 484 -11.43 -9.77 -25.27
CA LEU A 484 -10.20 -9.10 -25.68
C LEU A 484 -9.39 -8.53 -24.51
N VAL A 485 -9.91 -8.62 -23.30
CA VAL A 485 -9.20 -8.12 -22.12
C VAL A 485 -7.92 -8.95 -21.94
N ASP A 486 -6.78 -8.27 -21.98
CA ASP A 486 -5.44 -8.85 -21.88
C ASP A 486 -5.14 -9.99 -22.85
N TYR A 487 -5.53 -9.83 -24.14
CA TYR A 487 -5.18 -10.77 -25.23
C TYR A 487 -5.43 -12.26 -24.89
N GLN A 488 -6.58 -12.59 -24.35
CA GLN A 488 -7.01 -13.96 -24.00
C GLN A 488 -6.72 -14.38 -22.54
N ARG A 489 -6.13 -13.52 -21.75
CA ARG A 489 -5.83 -13.91 -20.37
C ARG A 489 -7.05 -13.92 -19.48
N PHE A 490 -7.99 -13.01 -19.75
CA PHE A 490 -9.27 -12.93 -19.07
C PHE A 490 -10.40 -12.84 -20.10
N ASP A 491 -11.30 -13.77 -20.03
CA ASP A 491 -12.62 -13.62 -20.59
C ASP A 491 -13.56 -13.19 -19.45
N VAL A 492 -13.99 -11.92 -19.46
CA VAL A 492 -14.89 -11.37 -18.44
C VAL A 492 -16.14 -12.23 -18.29
N ARG A 493 -16.59 -12.92 -19.33
CA ARG A 493 -17.73 -13.83 -19.31
C ARG A 493 -17.52 -15.07 -18.44
N THR A 494 -16.28 -15.46 -18.22
CA THR A 494 -15.93 -16.65 -17.43
C THR A 494 -15.75 -16.33 -15.95
N LEU A 495 -15.70 -15.06 -15.58
CA LEU A 495 -15.57 -14.64 -14.20
C LEU A 495 -16.90 -14.85 -13.47
N ASP A 496 -16.85 -15.50 -12.33
CA ASP A 496 -18.00 -15.67 -11.45
C ASP A 496 -18.47 -14.32 -10.86
N HIS A 497 -17.54 -13.39 -10.76
CA HIS A 497 -17.75 -12.03 -10.30
C HIS A 497 -16.62 -11.13 -10.76
N PHE A 498 -16.84 -9.83 -10.75
CA PHE A 498 -15.84 -8.80 -11.00
C PHE A 498 -16.10 -7.59 -10.08
N GLY A 499 -15.08 -6.75 -9.87
CA GLY A 499 -15.21 -5.51 -9.14
C GLY A 499 -15.27 -4.31 -10.07
N ALA A 500 -16.08 -3.30 -9.74
CA ALA A 500 -16.03 -2.02 -10.40
C ALA A 500 -16.32 -0.86 -9.43
N ASN A 501 -15.70 0.29 -9.69
CA ASN A 501 -16.05 1.55 -9.07
C ASN A 501 -16.14 2.61 -10.16
N LEU A 502 -17.25 3.32 -10.18
CA LEU A 502 -17.51 4.42 -11.11
C LEU A 502 -17.34 5.74 -10.36
N ILE A 503 -16.58 6.64 -10.94
CA ILE A 503 -16.31 7.96 -10.38
C ILE A 503 -16.77 9.01 -11.38
N PHE A 504 -17.75 9.79 -11.00
CA PHE A 504 -18.28 10.86 -11.82
C PHE A 504 -17.61 12.17 -11.45
N ASN A 505 -16.99 12.80 -12.42
CA ASN A 505 -16.34 14.10 -12.24
C ASN A 505 -17.26 15.20 -12.76
N ASP A 506 -17.49 16.21 -11.94
CA ASP A 506 -18.16 17.45 -12.30
C ASP A 506 -17.21 18.61 -12.00
N VAL A 507 -16.89 19.41 -13.01
CA VAL A 507 -15.98 20.56 -12.90
C VAL A 507 -16.79 21.82 -13.15
N ASP A 508 -16.91 22.68 -12.15
CA ASP A 508 -17.63 23.94 -12.26
C ASP A 508 -16.91 24.98 -13.13
N GLU A 509 -17.56 26.11 -13.40
CA GLU A 509 -16.99 27.20 -14.21
C GLU A 509 -15.71 27.80 -13.62
N ALA A 510 -15.56 27.75 -12.30
CA ALA A 510 -14.36 28.23 -11.59
C ALA A 510 -13.22 27.20 -11.62
N GLY A 511 -13.49 25.98 -12.09
CA GLY A 511 -12.54 24.90 -12.15
C GLY A 511 -12.43 24.07 -10.88
N ALA A 512 -13.32 24.28 -9.93
CA ALA A 512 -13.43 23.40 -8.78
C ALA A 512 -14.08 22.08 -9.22
N MET A 513 -13.52 20.97 -8.77
CA MET A 513 -13.92 19.64 -9.19
C MET A 513 -14.65 18.91 -8.08
N GLY A 514 -15.90 18.54 -8.35
CA GLY A 514 -16.62 17.55 -7.60
C GLY A 514 -16.30 16.14 -8.09
N ARG A 515 -16.07 15.22 -7.18
CA ARG A 515 -15.89 13.79 -7.49
C ARG A 515 -16.92 12.98 -6.72
N TYR A 516 -17.65 12.19 -7.45
CA TYR A 516 -18.78 11.43 -6.93
C TYR A 516 -18.62 9.94 -7.24
N PRO A 517 -17.94 9.18 -6.38
CA PRO A 517 -17.77 7.75 -6.58
C PRO A 517 -19.04 6.97 -6.22
N THR A 518 -19.26 5.83 -6.87
CA THR A 518 -20.30 4.86 -6.50
C THR A 518 -20.02 4.22 -5.15
N MET A 519 -18.73 4.06 -4.83
CA MET A 519 -18.27 3.67 -3.50
C MET A 519 -17.69 4.90 -2.81
N PRO A 520 -18.23 5.33 -1.67
CA PRO A 520 -17.72 6.49 -0.96
C PRO A 520 -16.29 6.27 -0.49
N TYR A 521 -15.45 7.28 -0.64
CA TYR A 521 -14.10 7.28 -0.09
C TYR A 521 -14.11 7.86 1.33
N PRO A 522 -13.34 7.34 2.24
CA PRO A 522 -13.01 8.06 3.46
C PRO A 522 -12.24 9.34 3.08
N ASP A 523 -12.51 10.38 3.81
CA ASP A 523 -12.07 11.77 3.66
C ASP A 523 -10.69 11.97 3.00
N LEU A 524 -10.65 12.70 1.88
CA LEU A 524 -9.53 12.59 0.96
C LEU A 524 -9.00 13.93 0.51
N GLY A 525 -8.20 14.48 1.35
CA GLY A 525 -7.29 15.55 0.92
C GLY A 525 -6.26 15.09 -0.13
N VAL A 526 -6.02 13.81 -0.30
CA VAL A 526 -4.98 13.26 -1.18
C VAL A 526 -5.42 11.94 -1.80
N LEU A 527 -5.25 11.85 -3.12
CA LEU A 527 -5.43 10.65 -3.92
C LEU A 527 -4.30 9.64 -3.63
N THR A 528 -4.45 8.81 -2.62
CA THR A 528 -3.61 7.61 -2.53
C THR A 528 -4.31 6.49 -3.30
N PRO A 529 -3.73 6.00 -4.40
CA PRO A 529 -4.35 4.98 -5.23
C PRO A 529 -4.71 3.71 -4.46
N GLU A 530 -3.90 3.34 -3.49
CA GLU A 530 -3.96 2.05 -2.82
C GLU A 530 -5.22 1.85 -1.97
N ARG A 531 -5.63 2.87 -1.24
CA ARG A 531 -6.83 2.77 -0.40
C ARG A 531 -8.13 2.86 -1.20
N ARG A 532 -8.06 3.23 -2.47
CA ARG A 532 -9.23 3.50 -3.31
C ARG A 532 -9.55 2.40 -4.29
N LEU A 533 -8.51 1.78 -4.82
CA LEU A 533 -8.67 0.80 -5.89
C LEU A 533 -9.31 -0.49 -5.39
N ASN A 534 -9.11 -0.80 -4.11
CA ASN A 534 -9.72 -1.98 -3.49
C ASN A 534 -11.16 -1.77 -3.03
N GLN A 535 -11.68 -0.55 -3.17
CA GLN A 535 -13.06 -0.24 -2.84
C GLN A 535 -13.93 -0.31 -4.09
N THR A 536 -13.99 -1.47 -4.69
CA THR A 536 -14.89 -1.74 -5.80
C THR A 536 -16.18 -2.38 -5.30
N MET A 537 -17.29 -2.03 -5.92
CA MET A 537 -18.52 -2.81 -5.83
C MET A 537 -18.23 -4.19 -6.46
N ILE A 538 -18.78 -5.24 -5.89
CA ILE A 538 -18.69 -6.57 -6.45
C ILE A 538 -19.97 -6.86 -7.23
N PHE A 539 -19.82 -7.31 -8.46
CA PHE A 539 -20.90 -7.77 -9.32
C PHE A 539 -20.84 -9.29 -9.34
N ASP A 540 -21.77 -9.94 -8.64
CA ASP A 540 -21.83 -11.38 -8.46
C ASP A 540 -22.76 -12.01 -9.49
N ARG A 541 -22.23 -12.74 -10.45
CA ARG A 541 -22.98 -13.39 -11.52
C ARG A 541 -23.60 -14.71 -11.13
N LYS A 542 -23.08 -15.33 -10.08
CA LYS A 542 -23.50 -16.69 -9.67
C LYS A 542 -24.24 -16.73 -8.35
N GLY A 543 -24.39 -15.60 -7.69
CA GLY A 543 -25.00 -15.54 -6.37
C GLY A 543 -24.18 -16.28 -5.30
N THR A 544 -22.87 -16.38 -5.50
CA THR A 544 -21.96 -17.14 -4.61
C THR A 544 -21.31 -16.28 -3.53
N VAL A 545 -21.34 -14.96 -3.70
CA VAL A 545 -20.82 -14.02 -2.71
C VAL A 545 -21.89 -13.79 -1.65
N PRO A 546 -21.61 -14.04 -0.37
CA PRO A 546 -22.60 -13.83 0.68
C PRO A 546 -23.06 -12.37 0.73
N GLN A 547 -24.38 -12.18 0.67
CA GLN A 547 -25.00 -10.87 0.79
C GLN A 547 -25.65 -10.71 2.15
N VAL A 548 -25.25 -9.69 2.88
CA VAL A 548 -25.91 -9.32 4.13
C VAL A 548 -26.30 -7.84 4.04
N GLY A 549 -27.54 -7.59 3.76
CA GLY A 549 -28.05 -6.23 3.60
C GLY A 549 -27.42 -5.43 2.45
N GLY A 550 -26.92 -6.12 1.40
CA GLY A 550 -26.25 -5.51 0.24
C GLY A 550 -24.78 -5.14 0.49
N GLU A 551 -24.26 -5.39 1.67
CA GLU A 551 -22.87 -5.09 2.02
C GLU A 551 -22.15 -6.34 2.58
N THR A 552 -20.88 -6.52 2.23
CA THR A 552 -20.00 -7.51 2.82
C THR A 552 -18.70 -6.87 3.29
N THR A 553 -17.98 -7.56 4.17
CA THR A 553 -16.65 -7.15 4.59
C THR A 553 -15.62 -8.09 3.97
N ASN A 554 -14.72 -7.54 3.19
CA ASN A 554 -13.59 -8.25 2.62
C ASN A 554 -12.45 -8.30 3.63
N VAL A 555 -11.72 -9.39 3.65
CA VAL A 555 -10.57 -9.58 4.54
C VAL A 555 -9.33 -9.86 3.70
N GLY A 556 -8.39 -8.92 3.70
CA GLY A 556 -7.06 -9.11 3.14
C GLY A 556 -6.03 -9.22 4.27
N VAL A 557 -5.04 -10.08 4.12
CA VAL A 557 -3.99 -10.28 5.12
C VAL A 557 -2.61 -10.15 4.50
N PHE A 558 -1.78 -9.31 5.09
CA PHE A 558 -0.39 -9.12 4.72
C PHE A 558 0.49 -9.56 5.89
N GLY A 559 1.25 -10.63 5.70
CA GLY A 559 2.25 -11.07 6.69
C GLY A 559 3.51 -10.21 6.59
N MET A 560 3.98 -9.72 7.73
CA MET A 560 5.20 -8.92 7.88
C MET A 560 6.26 -9.67 8.67
#